data_b3e9aa5b7aa3aad81d130460692d1dd0
#
_entry.id   b3e9aa5b7aa3aad81d130460692d1dd0
#
_cell.length_a   1.000
_cell.length_b   1.000
_cell.length_c   1.000
_cell.angle_alpha   90.00
_cell.angle_beta   90.00
_cell.angle_gamma   90.00
#
_symmetry.space_group_name_H-M   'P 1'
#
loop_
_entity.id
_entity.type
_entity.pdbx_description
1 polymer ?
#
loop_
_entity_poly.entity_id
_entity_poly.type
_entity_poly.pdbx_seq_one_letter_code
_entity_poly.pdbx_strand_id
1 'polypeptide(L)'
;MLKYQWTSLTISTSSDIKILKNIVNTVKPRFGAVDTETSGLHIINDKPFVVQFGFLDEPNRRGFTFAVDFERTPSIANEALSYWTETAKSLQIYLGHNIKYDLHMLKNIGYEYKESNLSDTMFYIRYGHDALHPEEGGPPLGLKEYASRFQRES
;
A
#
# COMPACT_ATOMS: atom_id res chain seq x y z
N MET A 1 18.34 -13.48 -5.91
CA MET A 1 17.23 -12.67 -5.39
C MET A 1 16.50 -13.40 -4.27
N LEU A 2 16.30 -12.78 -3.13
CA LEU A 2 15.59 -13.41 -2.00
C LEU A 2 14.10 -13.51 -2.36
N LYS A 3 13.57 -14.73 -2.47
CA LYS A 3 12.14 -14.94 -2.76
C LYS A 3 11.33 -14.83 -1.45
N TYR A 4 10.30 -13.97 -1.47
CA TYR A 4 9.29 -13.92 -0.42
C TYR A 4 8.11 -14.80 -0.79
N GLN A 5 7.55 -15.47 0.21
CA GLN A 5 6.28 -16.17 0.06
C GLN A 5 5.14 -15.18 0.35
N TRP A 6 4.24 -15.00 -0.61
CA TRP A 6 3.13 -14.05 -0.49
C TRP A 6 1.82 -14.75 -0.14
N THR A 7 1.08 -14.11 0.75
CA THR A 7 -0.30 -14.48 1.10
C THR A 7 -1.20 -13.27 0.88
N SER A 8 -2.27 -13.43 0.11
CA SER A 8 -3.23 -12.37 -0.18
C SER A 8 -4.62 -12.76 0.35
N LEU A 9 -5.32 -11.81 0.96
CA LEU A 9 -6.66 -12.00 1.51
C LEU A 9 -7.55 -10.81 1.18
N THR A 10 -8.71 -11.06 0.59
CA THR A 10 -9.79 -10.06 0.54
C THR A 10 -10.61 -10.16 1.83
N ILE A 11 -10.68 -9.04 2.55
CA ILE A 11 -11.42 -8.97 3.82
C ILE A 11 -12.87 -8.64 3.53
N SER A 12 -13.76 -9.59 3.75
CA SER A 12 -15.20 -9.48 3.50
C SER A 12 -16.07 -9.88 4.68
N THR A 13 -15.47 -10.45 5.73
CA THR A 13 -16.15 -10.92 6.93
C THR A 13 -15.42 -10.51 8.21
N SER A 14 -16.13 -10.56 9.34
CA SER A 14 -15.50 -10.35 10.65
C SER A 14 -14.46 -11.42 10.99
N SER A 15 -14.56 -12.60 10.40
CA SER A 15 -13.54 -13.65 10.57
C SER A 15 -12.24 -13.26 9.87
N ASP A 16 -12.31 -12.63 8.71
CA ASP A 16 -11.13 -12.14 7.99
C ASP A 16 -10.42 -11.02 8.78
N ILE A 17 -11.18 -10.16 9.45
CA ILE A 17 -10.62 -9.13 10.34
C ILE A 17 -9.86 -9.77 11.49
N LYS A 18 -10.37 -10.85 12.07
CA LYS A 18 -9.66 -11.61 13.14
C LYS A 18 -8.36 -12.20 12.61
N ILE A 19 -8.36 -12.73 11.39
CA ILE A 19 -7.16 -13.23 10.72
C ILE A 19 -6.13 -12.10 10.55
N LEU A 20 -6.54 -10.94 10.01
CA LEU A 20 -5.68 -9.76 9.88
C LEU A 20 -5.05 -9.39 11.23
N LYS A 21 -5.88 -9.21 12.27
CA LYS A 21 -5.42 -8.85 13.62
C LYS A 21 -4.41 -9.86 14.19
N ASN A 22 -4.67 -11.14 14.01
CA ASN A 22 -3.76 -12.20 14.47
C ASN A 22 -2.41 -12.16 13.74
N ILE A 23 -2.41 -11.97 12.41
CA ILE A 23 -1.17 -11.90 11.64
C ILE A 23 -0.37 -10.65 12.04
N VAL A 24 -1.00 -9.49 12.12
CA VAL A 24 -0.34 -8.23 12.54
C VAL A 24 0.27 -8.36 13.94
N ASN A 25 -0.49 -8.91 14.91
CA ASN A 25 0.01 -9.09 16.27
C ASN A 25 1.18 -10.07 16.37
N THR A 26 1.20 -11.08 15.51
CA THR A 26 2.28 -12.07 15.47
C THR A 26 3.53 -11.52 14.78
N VAL A 27 3.35 -10.87 13.63
CA VAL A 27 4.45 -10.37 12.79
C VAL A 27 5.05 -9.09 13.37
N LYS A 28 4.22 -8.20 13.94
CA LYS A 28 4.62 -6.84 14.40
C LYS A 28 5.39 -6.11 13.30
N PRO A 29 4.74 -5.79 12.18
CA PRO A 29 5.41 -5.32 10.99
C PRO A 29 6.14 -4.00 11.24
N ARG A 30 7.30 -3.84 10.60
CA ARG A 30 8.08 -2.59 10.57
C ARG A 30 7.85 -1.78 9.30
N PHE A 31 7.53 -2.47 8.21
CA PHE A 31 7.33 -1.89 6.90
C PHE A 31 5.97 -2.28 6.36
N GLY A 32 5.25 -1.33 5.83
CA GLY A 32 3.97 -1.56 5.19
C GLY A 32 3.79 -0.71 3.94
N ALA A 33 2.76 -1.01 3.18
CA ALA A 33 2.41 -0.30 1.96
C ALA A 33 0.91 -0.13 1.81
N VAL A 34 0.51 0.85 0.99
CA VAL A 34 -0.88 1.11 0.63
C VAL A 34 -0.99 1.45 -0.85
N ASP A 35 -2.13 1.10 -1.41
CA ASP A 35 -2.56 1.44 -2.76
C ASP A 35 -4.08 1.56 -2.80
N THR A 36 -4.64 2.42 -3.66
CA THR A 36 -6.09 2.66 -3.77
C THR A 36 -6.58 2.51 -5.19
N GLU A 37 -7.75 1.86 -5.35
CA GLU A 37 -8.53 1.91 -6.58
C GLU A 37 -9.68 2.90 -6.41
N THR A 38 -9.81 3.84 -7.32
CA THR A 38 -10.66 5.03 -7.14
C THR A 38 -11.64 5.23 -8.28
N SER A 39 -12.74 5.95 -8.01
CA SER A 39 -13.76 6.28 -9.00
C SER A 39 -13.27 7.23 -10.11
N GLY A 40 -12.15 7.91 -9.89
CA GLY A 40 -11.54 8.86 -10.83
C GLY A 40 -10.27 9.46 -10.26
N LEU A 41 -9.72 10.46 -10.93
CA LEU A 41 -8.45 11.09 -10.59
C LEU A 41 -8.57 12.44 -9.86
N HIS A 42 -9.79 12.86 -9.55
CA HIS A 42 -10.02 14.16 -8.92
C HIS A 42 -9.84 14.07 -7.40
N ILE A 43 -8.73 14.61 -6.90
CA ILE A 43 -8.30 14.48 -5.50
C ILE A 43 -9.26 15.03 -4.44
N ILE A 44 -10.23 15.87 -4.81
CA ILE A 44 -11.19 16.44 -3.87
C ILE A 44 -12.51 15.65 -3.86
N ASN A 45 -12.97 15.21 -5.03
CA ASN A 45 -14.32 14.66 -5.20
C ASN A 45 -14.37 13.14 -5.30
N ASP A 46 -13.28 12.53 -5.76
CA ASP A 46 -13.22 11.08 -5.91
C ASP A 46 -12.90 10.38 -4.60
N LYS A 47 -13.32 9.13 -4.52
CA LYS A 47 -13.15 8.29 -3.34
C LYS A 47 -12.62 6.92 -3.75
N PRO A 48 -11.86 6.27 -2.87
CA PRO A 48 -11.48 4.89 -3.11
C PRO A 48 -12.70 3.98 -2.93
N PHE A 49 -12.86 3.02 -3.82
CA PHE A 49 -13.81 1.92 -3.65
C PHE A 49 -13.11 0.62 -3.22
N VAL A 50 -11.82 0.46 -3.54
CA VAL A 50 -10.97 -0.59 -2.98
C VAL A 50 -9.73 0.05 -2.38
N VAL A 51 -9.33 -0.40 -1.20
CA VAL A 51 -8.04 -0.09 -0.60
C VAL A 51 -7.27 -1.38 -0.39
N GLN A 52 -6.06 -1.40 -0.89
CA GLN A 52 -5.11 -2.47 -0.70
C GLN A 52 -4.02 -2.02 0.26
N PHE A 53 -3.63 -2.89 1.17
CA PHE A 53 -2.52 -2.64 2.07
C PHE A 53 -1.78 -3.94 2.37
N GLY A 54 -0.55 -3.82 2.79
CA GLY A 54 0.25 -4.99 3.07
C GLY A 54 1.48 -4.68 3.89
N PHE A 55 2.19 -5.74 4.29
CA PHE A 55 3.41 -5.64 5.07
C PHE A 55 4.30 -6.86 4.90
N LEU A 56 5.54 -6.75 5.38
CA LEU A 56 6.54 -7.79 5.35
C LEU A 56 6.79 -8.38 6.73
N ASP A 57 6.91 -9.70 6.77
CA ASP A 57 7.51 -10.47 7.84
C ASP A 57 8.94 -10.81 7.39
N GLU A 58 9.85 -9.87 7.60
CA GLU A 58 11.21 -9.97 7.07
C GLU A 58 11.98 -11.17 7.61
N PRO A 59 11.92 -11.52 8.92
CA PRO A 59 12.63 -12.67 9.45
C PRO A 59 12.23 -13.98 8.80
N ASN A 60 10.94 -14.14 8.46
CA ASN A 60 10.40 -15.36 7.87
C ASN A 60 10.26 -15.28 6.35
N ARG A 61 10.67 -14.17 5.71
CA ARG A 61 10.56 -13.93 4.27
C ARG A 61 9.13 -14.13 3.74
N ARG A 62 8.16 -13.58 4.45
CA ARG A 62 6.76 -13.62 4.06
C ARG A 62 6.25 -12.23 3.79
N GLY A 63 5.36 -12.12 2.81
CA GLY A 63 4.61 -10.90 2.53
C GLY A 63 3.12 -11.18 2.69
N PHE A 64 2.41 -10.21 3.24
CA PHE A 64 0.95 -10.27 3.41
C PHE A 64 0.33 -9.07 2.72
N THR A 65 -0.70 -9.33 1.91
CA THR A 65 -1.51 -8.29 1.28
C THR A 65 -2.97 -8.50 1.60
N PHE A 66 -3.66 -7.40 1.82
CA PHE A 66 -5.08 -7.38 2.15
C PHE A 66 -5.79 -6.39 1.25
N ALA A 67 -7.02 -6.70 0.88
CA ALA A 67 -7.89 -5.80 0.14
C ALA A 67 -9.21 -5.64 0.88
N VAL A 68 -9.75 -4.42 0.93
CA VAL A 68 -11.07 -4.09 1.45
C VAL A 68 -11.89 -3.40 0.36
N ASP A 69 -13.16 -3.77 0.24
CA ASP A 69 -14.08 -3.27 -0.76
C ASP A 69 -15.19 -2.46 -0.08
N PHE A 70 -15.19 -1.16 -0.31
CA PHE A 70 -16.14 -0.22 0.29
C PHE A 70 -17.52 -0.24 -0.38
N GLU A 71 -17.64 -0.74 -1.60
CA GLU A 71 -18.92 -0.87 -2.28
C GLU A 71 -19.66 -2.12 -1.83
N ARG A 72 -18.95 -3.25 -1.70
CA ARG A 72 -19.55 -4.55 -1.36
C ARG A 72 -19.74 -4.76 0.14
N THR A 73 -18.74 -4.38 0.93
CA THR A 73 -18.72 -4.65 2.38
C THR A 73 -18.28 -3.42 3.19
N PRO A 74 -19.00 -2.28 3.11
CA PRO A 74 -18.54 -1.01 3.66
C PRO A 74 -18.24 -1.05 5.17
N SER A 75 -19.06 -1.74 5.95
CA SER A 75 -18.86 -1.85 7.40
C SER A 75 -17.58 -2.63 7.75
N ILE A 76 -17.36 -3.76 7.07
CA ILE A 76 -16.16 -4.60 7.23
C ILE A 76 -14.92 -3.85 6.75
N ALA A 77 -15.01 -3.17 5.60
CA ALA A 77 -13.93 -2.36 5.05
C ALA A 77 -13.52 -1.25 6.02
N ASN A 78 -14.48 -0.53 6.61
CA ASN A 78 -14.21 0.51 7.61
C ASN A 78 -13.53 -0.06 8.86
N GLU A 79 -14.01 -1.18 9.42
CA GLU A 79 -13.37 -1.79 10.58
C GLU A 79 -11.94 -2.22 10.30
N ALA A 80 -11.72 -2.91 9.20
CA ALA A 80 -10.40 -3.40 8.81
C ALA A 80 -9.42 -2.25 8.53
N LEU A 81 -9.86 -1.23 7.78
CA LEU A 81 -9.02 -0.10 7.44
C LEU A 81 -8.73 0.79 8.66
N SER A 82 -9.68 0.95 9.58
CA SER A 82 -9.45 1.65 10.86
C SER A 82 -8.35 0.96 11.67
N TYR A 83 -8.42 -0.36 11.79
CA TYR A 83 -7.39 -1.14 12.47
C TYR A 83 -6.02 -1.00 11.78
N TRP A 84 -5.99 -1.10 10.45
CA TRP A 84 -4.75 -0.94 9.69
C TRP A 84 -4.16 0.47 9.82
N THR A 85 -4.98 1.50 9.76
CA THR A 85 -4.54 2.90 9.91
C THR A 85 -3.85 3.15 11.25
N GLU A 86 -4.40 2.60 12.34
CA GLU A 86 -3.74 2.67 13.65
C GLU A 86 -2.42 1.89 13.69
N THR A 87 -2.38 0.71 13.07
CA THR A 87 -1.17 -0.07 12.93
C THR A 87 -0.11 0.70 12.13
N ALA A 88 -0.50 1.32 11.03
CA ALA A 88 0.38 2.06 10.13
C ALA A 88 1.10 3.23 10.82
N LYS A 89 0.50 3.84 11.84
CA LYS A 89 1.14 4.91 12.64
C LYS A 89 2.38 4.44 13.41
N SER A 90 2.48 3.15 13.71
CA SER A 90 3.59 2.54 14.42
C SER A 90 4.68 1.96 13.51
N LEU A 91 4.46 1.90 12.21
CA LEU A 91 5.44 1.43 11.23
C LEU A 91 6.65 2.38 11.19
N GLN A 92 7.80 1.81 10.90
CA GLN A 92 9.01 2.60 10.64
C GLN A 92 8.94 3.29 9.29
N ILE A 93 8.42 2.56 8.27
CA ILE A 93 8.21 3.09 6.92
C ILE A 93 6.85 2.61 6.40
N TYR A 94 6.08 3.55 5.90
CA TYR A 94 4.82 3.31 5.20
C TYR A 94 4.94 3.78 3.75
N LEU A 95 4.87 2.84 2.84
CA LEU A 95 5.18 3.02 1.43
C LEU A 95 3.91 3.19 0.58
N GLY A 96 4.04 3.98 -0.46
CA GLY A 96 3.13 4.00 -1.60
C GLY A 96 3.88 4.38 -2.88
N HIS A 97 3.21 4.29 -4.01
CA HIS A 97 3.72 4.78 -5.28
C HIS A 97 2.90 5.98 -5.71
N ASN A 98 3.46 7.18 -5.70
CA ASN A 98 2.72 8.44 -5.71
C ASN A 98 1.77 8.54 -4.48
N ILE A 99 2.29 8.18 -3.32
CA ILE A 99 1.54 8.00 -2.07
C ILE A 99 0.66 9.20 -1.71
N LYS A 100 1.05 10.39 -2.13
CA LYS A 100 0.27 11.62 -1.90
C LYS A 100 -1.15 11.50 -2.45
N TYR A 101 -1.32 10.85 -3.61
CA TYR A 101 -2.63 10.63 -4.20
C TYR A 101 -3.47 9.70 -3.33
N ASP A 102 -2.92 8.55 -2.92
CA ASP A 102 -3.63 7.58 -2.06
C ASP A 102 -4.04 8.20 -0.73
N LEU A 103 -3.17 9.01 -0.12
CA LEU A 103 -3.49 9.69 1.13
C LEU A 103 -4.62 10.72 0.99
N HIS A 104 -4.71 11.42 -0.14
CA HIS A 104 -5.86 12.28 -0.43
C HIS A 104 -7.16 11.47 -0.55
N MET A 105 -7.12 10.35 -1.27
CA MET A 105 -8.27 9.47 -1.41
C MET A 105 -8.73 8.92 -0.05
N LEU A 106 -7.80 8.48 0.77
CA LEU A 106 -8.08 7.98 2.13
C LEU A 106 -8.65 9.08 3.04
N LYS A 107 -8.13 10.30 2.93
CA LYS A 107 -8.66 11.45 3.66
C LYS A 107 -10.11 11.77 3.26
N ASN A 108 -10.48 11.61 2.00
CA ASN A 108 -11.85 11.83 1.50
C ASN A 108 -12.87 10.85 2.11
N ILE A 109 -12.42 9.75 2.70
CA ILE A 109 -13.25 8.78 3.44
C ILE A 109 -12.96 8.77 4.94
N GLY A 110 -12.26 9.77 5.46
CA GLY A 110 -12.10 10.04 6.89
C GLY A 110 -10.87 9.42 7.55
N TYR A 111 -9.87 8.95 6.79
CA TYR A 111 -8.64 8.39 7.35
C TYR A 111 -7.48 9.36 7.25
N GLU A 112 -6.74 9.48 8.36
CA GLU A 112 -5.52 10.30 8.44
C GLU A 112 -4.33 9.44 8.83
N TYR A 113 -3.19 9.71 8.20
CA TYR A 113 -1.94 9.01 8.41
C TYR A 113 -0.87 9.91 9.02
N LYS A 114 0.09 9.30 9.69
CA LYS A 114 1.23 10.01 10.25
C LYS A 114 2.25 10.33 9.15
N GLU A 115 2.51 11.61 8.94
CA GLU A 115 3.40 12.05 7.86
C GLU A 115 4.87 11.65 8.06
N SER A 116 5.31 11.48 9.30
CA SER A 116 6.74 11.28 9.63
C SER A 116 7.31 9.92 9.20
N ASN A 117 6.48 8.94 8.84
CA ASN A 117 6.94 7.62 8.40
C ASN A 117 6.59 7.29 6.95
N LEU A 118 6.05 8.26 6.22
CA LEU A 118 5.68 8.08 4.82
C LEU A 118 6.91 8.02 3.92
N SER A 119 6.82 7.18 2.89
CA SER A 119 7.83 7.05 1.86
C SER A 119 7.20 6.77 0.50
N ASP A 120 7.73 7.40 -0.54
CA ASP A 120 7.18 7.31 -1.89
C ASP A 120 8.18 6.65 -2.84
N THR A 121 7.79 5.50 -3.38
CA THR A 121 8.65 4.76 -4.31
C THR A 121 8.88 5.50 -5.63
N MET A 122 7.97 6.40 -6.04
CA MET A 122 8.17 7.24 -7.22
C MET A 122 9.37 8.19 -7.03
N PHE A 123 9.56 8.74 -5.82
CA PHE A 123 10.73 9.55 -5.49
C PHE A 123 12.03 8.76 -5.62
N TYR A 124 12.07 7.52 -5.12
CA TYR A 124 13.26 6.68 -5.22
C TYR A 124 13.61 6.35 -6.67
N ILE A 125 12.61 6.09 -7.51
CA ILE A 125 12.83 5.87 -8.95
C ILE A 125 13.44 7.12 -9.57
N ARG A 126 12.88 8.29 -9.29
CA ARG A 126 13.31 9.56 -9.88
C ARG A 126 14.73 9.95 -9.45
N TYR A 127 15.03 9.88 -8.15
CA TYR A 127 16.32 10.30 -7.62
C TYR A 127 17.42 9.25 -7.76
N GLY A 128 17.08 7.96 -7.82
CA GLY A 128 18.05 6.89 -8.01
C GLY A 128 18.64 6.79 -9.42
N HIS A 129 18.09 7.55 -10.39
CA HIS A 129 18.50 7.55 -11.81
C HIS A 129 18.85 8.96 -12.35
N ASP A 130 19.52 9.78 -11.53
CA ASP A 130 19.97 11.14 -11.89
C ASP A 130 18.86 12.08 -12.40
N ALA A 131 17.65 11.88 -11.92
CA ALA A 131 16.51 12.78 -12.08
C ALA A 131 16.08 13.10 -13.54
N LEU A 132 16.50 12.32 -14.53
CA LEU A 132 16.03 12.51 -15.90
C LEU A 132 14.55 12.15 -16.03
N HIS A 133 13.79 13.03 -16.66
CA HIS A 133 12.40 12.74 -17.00
C HIS A 133 12.34 11.59 -18.05
N PRO A 134 11.28 10.75 -18.10
CA PRO A 134 11.16 9.70 -19.11
C PRO A 134 11.32 10.19 -20.54
N GLU A 135 10.83 11.39 -20.85
CA GLU A 135 11.00 12.04 -22.17
C GLU A 135 12.45 12.41 -22.49
N GLU A 136 13.32 12.50 -21.49
CA GLU A 136 14.75 12.78 -21.59
C GLU A 136 15.61 11.51 -21.50
N GLY A 137 14.98 10.33 -21.61
CA GLY A 137 15.64 9.03 -21.53
C GLY A 137 15.76 8.46 -20.12
N GLY A 138 15.08 9.07 -19.12
CA GLY A 138 15.00 8.55 -17.77
C GLY A 138 14.14 7.29 -17.65
N PRO A 139 14.11 6.66 -16.46
CA PRO A 139 13.29 5.49 -16.23
C PRO A 139 11.80 5.84 -16.24
N PRO A 140 10.91 4.90 -16.61
CA PRO A 140 9.48 5.09 -16.48
C PRO A 140 9.14 5.27 -15.00
N LEU A 141 8.27 6.25 -14.70
CA LEU A 141 7.85 6.52 -13.32
C LEU A 141 6.71 5.61 -12.85
N GLY A 142 6.04 4.90 -13.78
CA GLY A 142 5.00 3.94 -13.44
C GLY A 142 5.57 2.70 -12.75
N LEU A 143 5.00 2.30 -11.60
CA LEU A 143 5.50 1.19 -10.80
C LEU A 143 5.59 -0.13 -11.60
N LYS A 144 4.56 -0.45 -12.38
CA LYS A 144 4.51 -1.69 -13.20
C LYS A 144 5.61 -1.70 -14.27
N GLU A 145 5.81 -0.58 -14.94
CA GLU A 145 6.82 -0.43 -16.00
C GLU A 145 8.23 -0.49 -15.41
N TYR A 146 8.44 0.17 -14.26
CA TYR A 146 9.73 0.13 -13.57
C TYR A 146 10.04 -1.28 -13.07
N ALA A 147 9.10 -1.95 -12.40
CA ALA A 147 9.28 -3.30 -11.89
C ALA A 147 9.55 -4.34 -12.98
N SER A 148 8.97 -4.16 -14.18
CA SER A 148 9.20 -5.07 -15.31
C SER A 148 10.65 -5.13 -15.79
N ARG A 149 11.45 -4.09 -15.51
CA ARG A 149 12.89 -4.08 -15.83
C ARG A 149 13.65 -5.11 -15.00
N PHE A 150 13.29 -5.29 -13.74
CA PHE A 150 13.95 -6.24 -12.85
C PHE A 150 13.51 -7.69 -13.06
N GLN A 151 12.34 -7.90 -13.66
CA GLN A 151 11.85 -9.26 -13.97
C GLN A 151 12.49 -9.87 -15.21
N ARG A 152 13.05 -9.04 -16.12
CA ARG A 152 13.70 -9.51 -17.34
C ARG A 152 15.16 -9.93 -17.13
N GLU A 153 15.75 -9.56 -16.00
CA GLU A 153 17.14 -9.86 -15.65
C GLU A 153 17.28 -11.08 -14.71
N SER A 154 16.19 -11.75 -14.41
CA SER A 154 16.09 -12.96 -13.57
C SER A 154 15.60 -14.17 -14.37
#